data_1ec6c8db2ff15739f0dc4af353f1375a
#
_entry.id   1ec6c8db2ff15739f0dc4af353f1375a
#
_cell.length_a   1.000
_cell.length_b   1.000
_cell.length_c   1.000
_cell.angle_alpha   90.00
_cell.angle_beta   90.00
_cell.angle_gamma   90.00
#
_symmetry.space_group_name_H-M   'P 1'
#
loop_
_entity.id
_entity.type
_entity.pdbx_description
1 polymer ?
#
loop_
_entity_poly.entity_id
_entity_poly.type
_entity_poly.pdbx_seq_one_letter_code
_entity_poly.pdbx_strand_id
1 'polypeptide(L)'
;QYGLSQRSFAKLLNWGDKTICRYENGSIQDKAHNSILLFLREPENMRTYLTENEIVFDEKQKTKLLTTVEILEKDTEYRAKRKLFEMYFSRIPCEENGFKGFDYEKLCAMVLFFAHKNSELLKTKLMKLLNYSDMIFYKENGVSMSGLRYTHLPYGPVPENFDMLFGEMAADHMIHIEVVYENGYEKHQVIPERDLPEGVLSTEELNVLERIFEKFKDFGSVEISNYSHKEKGYSSTKQGEIISYGFAKEIHLN
;
A
#
# COMPACT_ATOMS: atom_id res chain seq x y z
N GLN A 1 -24.85 4.09 4.67
CA GLN A 1 -23.65 3.92 5.47
C GLN A 1 -23.92 3.05 6.71
N TYR A 2 -24.80 3.42 7.63
CA TYR A 2 -25.07 2.70 8.88
C TYR A 2 -26.18 1.61 8.79
N GLY A 3 -26.72 1.34 7.62
CA GLY A 3 -27.76 0.33 7.41
C GLY A 3 -29.10 0.60 8.11
N LEU A 4 -29.37 1.86 8.47
CA LEU A 4 -30.63 2.29 9.08
C LEU A 4 -31.69 2.57 8.02
N SER A 5 -32.96 2.16 8.30
CA SER A 5 -34.09 2.63 7.49
C SER A 5 -34.33 4.12 7.72
N GLN A 6 -34.97 4.81 6.77
CA GLN A 6 -35.37 6.23 6.91
C GLN A 6 -36.08 6.50 8.23
N ARG A 7 -37.00 5.62 8.61
CA ARG A 7 -37.77 5.71 9.85
C ARG A 7 -36.91 5.52 11.09
N SER A 8 -35.97 4.54 11.05
CA SER A 8 -35.06 4.30 12.16
C SER A 8 -34.07 5.47 12.32
N PHE A 9 -33.62 6.05 11.21
CA PHE A 9 -32.73 7.18 11.27
C PHE A 9 -33.43 8.46 11.75
N ALA A 10 -34.66 8.72 11.32
CA ALA A 10 -35.48 9.82 11.87
C ALA A 10 -35.72 9.64 13.38
N LYS A 11 -36.02 8.42 13.83
CA LYS A 11 -36.17 8.09 15.24
C LYS A 11 -34.88 8.32 16.05
N LEU A 12 -33.73 7.91 15.50
CA LEU A 12 -32.42 8.17 16.11
C LEU A 12 -32.18 9.65 16.38
N LEU A 13 -32.59 10.50 15.44
CA LEU A 13 -32.40 11.95 15.49
C LEU A 13 -33.52 12.69 16.24
N ASN A 14 -34.50 11.96 16.74
CA ASN A 14 -35.73 12.52 17.31
C ASN A 14 -36.46 13.48 16.33
N TRP A 15 -36.46 13.12 15.04
CA TRP A 15 -37.11 13.87 13.98
C TRP A 15 -38.44 13.21 13.59
N GLY A 16 -39.31 13.99 12.95
CA GLY A 16 -40.58 13.46 12.44
C GLY A 16 -40.36 12.34 11.39
N ASP A 17 -41.20 11.30 11.42
CA ASP A 17 -41.05 10.07 10.60
C ASP A 17 -40.85 10.31 9.09
N LYS A 18 -41.37 11.43 8.57
CA LYS A 18 -41.28 11.76 7.13
C LYS A 18 -40.09 12.68 6.79
N THR A 19 -39.32 13.15 7.79
CA THR A 19 -38.29 14.16 7.56
C THR A 19 -37.16 13.65 6.66
N ILE A 20 -36.63 12.48 6.95
CA ILE A 20 -35.56 11.85 6.14
C ILE A 20 -36.08 11.54 4.73
N CYS A 21 -37.28 10.96 4.62
CA CYS A 21 -37.88 10.67 3.33
C CYS A 21 -38.03 11.93 2.46
N ARG A 22 -38.44 13.07 3.05
CA ARG A 22 -38.53 14.34 2.32
C ARG A 22 -37.17 14.81 1.80
N TYR A 23 -36.13 14.69 2.61
CA TYR A 23 -34.77 15.07 2.22
C TYR A 23 -34.21 14.20 1.08
N GLU A 24 -34.43 12.90 1.16
CA GLU A 24 -34.03 11.98 0.09
C GLU A 24 -34.80 12.21 -1.21
N ASN A 25 -36.03 12.76 -1.13
CA ASN A 25 -36.82 13.17 -2.28
C ASN A 25 -36.55 14.61 -2.76
N GLY A 26 -35.45 15.22 -2.33
CA GLY A 26 -34.98 16.50 -2.87
C GLY A 26 -35.47 17.76 -2.13
N SER A 27 -36.14 17.62 -0.97
CA SER A 27 -36.48 18.80 -0.15
C SER A 27 -35.19 19.41 0.43
N ILE A 28 -35.11 20.74 0.43
CA ILE A 28 -33.97 21.47 1.00
C ILE A 28 -33.94 21.23 2.51
N GLN A 29 -32.77 20.87 3.02
CA GLN A 29 -32.50 20.71 4.44
C GLN A 29 -32.32 22.09 5.10
N ASP A 30 -32.88 22.28 6.30
CA ASP A 30 -32.54 23.44 7.10
C ASP A 30 -31.08 23.32 7.62
N LYS A 31 -30.52 24.45 8.06
CA LYS A 31 -29.13 24.52 8.50
C LYS A 31 -28.82 23.58 9.68
N ALA A 32 -29.74 23.46 10.64
CA ALA A 32 -29.52 22.64 11.85
C ALA A 32 -29.49 21.16 11.50
N HIS A 33 -30.49 20.69 10.72
CA HIS A 33 -30.53 19.30 10.26
C HIS A 33 -29.33 18.96 9.36
N ASN A 34 -28.97 19.84 8.44
CA ASN A 34 -27.79 19.63 7.59
C ASN A 34 -26.50 19.50 8.42
N SER A 35 -26.31 20.34 9.45
CA SER A 35 -25.15 20.27 10.34
C SER A 35 -25.08 18.93 11.10
N ILE A 36 -26.22 18.43 11.60
CA ILE A 36 -26.29 17.14 12.29
C ILE A 36 -25.99 15.99 11.32
N LEU A 37 -26.54 16.02 10.11
CA LEU A 37 -26.28 14.99 9.10
C LEU A 37 -24.81 14.96 8.69
N LEU A 38 -24.17 16.13 8.50
CA LEU A 38 -22.75 16.22 8.20
C LEU A 38 -21.89 15.73 9.39
N PHE A 39 -22.27 16.09 10.62
CA PHE A 39 -21.59 15.64 11.83
C PHE A 39 -21.63 14.11 11.97
N LEU A 40 -22.81 13.49 11.80
CA LEU A 40 -23.00 12.05 11.92
C LEU A 40 -22.50 11.24 10.69
N ARG A 41 -21.99 11.91 9.68
CA ARG A 41 -21.33 11.25 8.56
C ARG A 41 -20.06 10.54 9.00
N GLU A 42 -19.35 11.11 9.98
CA GLU A 42 -18.14 10.51 10.53
C GLU A 42 -18.50 9.45 11.59
N PRO A 43 -17.96 8.21 11.49
CA PRO A 43 -18.32 7.12 12.40
C PRO A 43 -18.03 7.41 13.88
N GLU A 44 -16.94 8.08 14.21
CA GLU A 44 -16.60 8.49 15.58
C GLU A 44 -17.66 9.41 16.19
N ASN A 45 -18.18 10.35 15.40
CA ASN A 45 -19.24 11.24 15.82
C ASN A 45 -20.56 10.49 16.02
N MET A 46 -20.84 9.48 15.19
CA MET A 46 -21.99 8.60 15.37
C MET A 46 -21.85 7.78 16.67
N ARG A 47 -20.66 7.28 16.99
CA ARG A 47 -20.42 6.59 18.29
C ARG A 47 -20.70 7.51 19.45
N THR A 48 -20.12 8.70 19.44
CA THR A 48 -20.33 9.73 20.48
C THR A 48 -21.81 10.03 20.65
N TYR A 49 -22.51 10.28 19.55
CA TYR A 49 -23.95 10.54 19.55
C TYR A 49 -24.76 9.39 20.19
N LEU A 50 -24.41 8.13 19.88
CA LEU A 50 -25.06 6.93 20.43
C LEU A 50 -24.80 6.72 21.91
N THR A 51 -23.69 7.23 22.45
CA THR A 51 -23.32 7.08 23.87
C THR A 51 -23.83 8.22 24.74
N GLU A 52 -23.94 9.42 24.19
CA GLU A 52 -24.31 10.62 24.94
C GLU A 52 -25.81 10.93 24.93
N ASN A 53 -26.57 10.31 24.01
CA ASN A 53 -28.00 10.57 23.89
C ASN A 53 -28.82 9.33 24.29
N GLU A 54 -29.93 9.55 24.98
CA GLU A 54 -30.95 8.52 25.24
C GLU A 54 -31.63 8.14 23.91
N ILE A 55 -31.28 6.98 23.38
CA ILE A 55 -31.78 6.53 22.08
C ILE A 55 -32.89 5.53 22.28
N VAL A 56 -34.04 5.75 21.62
CA VAL A 56 -35.22 4.88 21.67
C VAL A 56 -35.04 3.68 20.73
N PHE A 57 -33.91 2.94 20.86
CA PHE A 57 -33.70 1.65 20.21
C PHE A 57 -33.72 0.55 21.26
N ASP A 58 -34.16 -0.67 20.84
CA ASP A 58 -33.94 -1.84 21.64
C ASP A 58 -32.45 -2.22 21.68
N GLU A 59 -32.03 -2.99 22.67
CA GLU A 59 -30.65 -3.40 22.88
C GLU A 59 -30.04 -4.12 21.65
N LYS A 60 -30.83 -4.88 20.92
CA LYS A 60 -30.39 -5.59 19.72
C LYS A 60 -30.10 -4.63 18.57
N GLN A 61 -30.94 -3.64 18.36
CA GLN A 61 -30.75 -2.60 17.35
C GLN A 61 -29.54 -1.72 17.69
N LYS A 62 -29.38 -1.34 18.95
CA LYS A 62 -28.26 -0.56 19.46
C LYS A 62 -26.93 -1.30 19.26
N THR A 63 -26.87 -2.57 19.68
CA THR A 63 -25.69 -3.42 19.52
C THR A 63 -25.30 -3.56 18.04
N LYS A 64 -26.26 -3.85 17.17
CA LYS A 64 -26.01 -3.95 15.72
C LYS A 64 -25.45 -2.66 15.14
N LEU A 65 -26.00 -1.51 15.55
CA LEU A 65 -25.54 -0.21 15.06
C LEU A 65 -24.14 0.11 15.56
N LEU A 66 -23.83 -0.14 16.85
CA LEU A 66 -22.49 0.03 17.41
C LEU A 66 -21.45 -0.86 16.72
N THR A 67 -21.78 -2.12 16.43
CA THR A 67 -20.89 -3.00 15.65
C THR A 67 -20.64 -2.45 14.25
N THR A 68 -21.67 -1.91 13.58
CA THR A 68 -21.50 -1.28 12.27
C THR A 68 -20.60 -0.04 12.35
N VAL A 69 -20.79 0.79 13.37
CA VAL A 69 -19.95 1.98 13.60
C VAL A 69 -18.50 1.58 13.84
N GLU A 70 -18.24 0.56 14.66
CA GLU A 70 -16.89 0.06 14.95
C GLU A 70 -16.17 -0.42 13.68
N ILE A 71 -16.85 -1.12 12.79
CA ILE A 71 -16.30 -1.57 11.50
C ILE A 71 -15.93 -0.34 10.64
N LEU A 72 -16.81 0.65 10.58
CA LEU A 72 -16.59 1.87 9.79
C LEU A 72 -15.45 2.74 10.37
N GLU A 73 -15.29 2.80 11.68
CA GLU A 73 -14.17 3.50 12.34
C GLU A 73 -12.83 2.86 11.95
N LYS A 74 -12.73 1.54 12.06
CA LYS A 74 -11.53 0.78 11.68
C LYS A 74 -11.18 0.98 10.21
N ASP A 75 -12.16 0.95 9.31
CA ASP A 75 -11.94 1.22 7.89
C ASP A 75 -11.50 2.66 7.63
N THR A 76 -12.05 3.64 8.34
CA THR A 76 -11.66 5.05 8.22
C THR A 76 -10.24 5.29 8.75
N GLU A 77 -9.90 4.72 9.90
CA GLU A 77 -8.54 4.79 10.47
C GLU A 77 -7.52 4.14 9.53
N TYR A 78 -7.82 2.95 9.03
CA TYR A 78 -6.98 2.27 8.06
C TYR A 78 -6.74 3.10 6.80
N ARG A 79 -7.79 3.69 6.23
CA ARG A 79 -7.67 4.56 5.04
C ARG A 79 -6.86 5.82 5.32
N ALA A 80 -7.04 6.45 6.50
CA ALA A 80 -6.27 7.62 6.89
C ALA A 80 -4.79 7.29 7.07
N LYS A 81 -4.47 6.19 7.75
CA LYS A 81 -3.11 5.69 7.93
C LYS A 81 -2.46 5.38 6.58
N ARG A 82 -3.18 4.69 5.68
CA ARG A 82 -2.72 4.38 4.33
C ARG A 82 -2.40 5.64 3.53
N LYS A 83 -3.30 6.63 3.56
CA LYS A 83 -3.10 7.90 2.87
C LYS A 83 -1.87 8.66 3.38
N LEU A 84 -1.65 8.70 4.70
CA LEU A 84 -0.46 9.32 5.29
C LEU A 84 0.82 8.60 4.85
N PHE A 85 0.81 7.27 4.83
CA PHE A 85 1.92 6.46 4.37
C PHE A 85 2.25 6.74 2.89
N GLU A 86 1.25 6.73 2.02
CA GLU A 86 1.42 7.07 0.61
C GLU A 86 1.93 8.50 0.42
N MET A 87 1.42 9.47 1.18
CA MET A 87 1.90 10.85 1.15
C MET A 87 3.36 10.96 1.59
N TYR A 88 3.81 10.18 2.56
CA TYR A 88 5.21 10.16 3.00
C TYR A 88 6.16 9.70 1.88
N PHE A 89 5.77 8.68 1.12
CA PHE A 89 6.56 8.18 -0.01
C PHE A 89 6.32 8.96 -1.30
N SER A 90 5.20 9.70 -1.39
CA SER A 90 4.86 10.46 -2.60
C SER A 90 5.87 11.58 -2.83
N ARG A 91 6.41 11.63 -4.02
CA ARG A 91 7.30 12.68 -4.50
C ARG A 91 6.77 13.21 -5.82
N ILE A 92 7.12 14.47 -6.11
CA ILE A 92 6.87 15.01 -7.45
C ILE A 92 7.59 14.11 -8.47
N PRO A 93 6.93 13.72 -9.57
CA PRO A 93 7.56 12.94 -10.62
C PRO A 93 8.85 13.58 -11.11
N CYS A 94 9.94 12.85 -11.00
CA CYS A 94 11.30 13.29 -11.37
C CYS A 94 12.14 12.09 -11.79
N GLU A 95 13.35 12.33 -12.26
CA GLU A 95 14.25 11.27 -12.70
C GLU A 95 14.61 10.27 -11.58
N GLU A 96 14.61 10.71 -10.31
CA GLU A 96 14.95 9.85 -9.17
C GLU A 96 13.88 8.82 -8.81
N ASN A 97 12.62 9.03 -9.23
CA ASN A 97 11.50 8.09 -9.02
C ASN A 97 10.93 7.54 -10.34
N GLY A 98 11.68 7.70 -11.45
CA GLY A 98 11.27 7.25 -12.77
C GLY A 98 10.03 7.95 -13.28
N PHE A 99 9.89 9.26 -13.01
CA PHE A 99 8.79 10.13 -13.41
C PHE A 99 7.39 9.64 -13.03
N LYS A 100 7.28 8.88 -11.93
CA LYS A 100 6.01 8.34 -11.41
C LYS A 100 5.87 8.67 -9.91
N GLY A 101 4.65 8.98 -9.48
CA GLY A 101 4.30 9.00 -8.06
C GLY A 101 4.36 7.59 -7.45
N PHE A 102 4.65 7.52 -6.15
CA PHE A 102 4.69 6.25 -5.44
C PHE A 102 3.32 5.53 -5.50
N ASP A 103 3.37 4.25 -5.83
CA ASP A 103 2.22 3.36 -6.02
C ASP A 103 2.41 2.12 -5.13
N TYR A 104 1.82 2.18 -3.92
CA TYR A 104 1.97 1.12 -2.93
C TYR A 104 1.32 -0.20 -3.37
N GLU A 105 0.16 -0.13 -4.01
CA GLU A 105 -0.56 -1.33 -4.49
C GLU A 105 0.28 -2.06 -5.56
N LYS A 106 0.87 -1.29 -6.45
CA LYS A 106 1.81 -1.80 -7.45
C LYS A 106 3.03 -2.46 -6.81
N LEU A 107 3.63 -1.79 -5.82
CA LEU A 107 4.77 -2.34 -5.08
C LEU A 107 4.42 -3.66 -4.39
N CYS A 108 3.26 -3.74 -3.71
CA CYS A 108 2.78 -4.98 -3.10
C CYS A 108 2.64 -6.10 -4.14
N ALA A 109 2.06 -5.81 -5.30
CA ALA A 109 1.91 -6.79 -6.37
C ALA A 109 3.27 -7.29 -6.91
N MET A 110 4.27 -6.39 -7.07
CA MET A 110 5.63 -6.77 -7.46
C MET A 110 6.30 -7.68 -6.42
N VAL A 111 6.16 -7.36 -5.14
CA VAL A 111 6.70 -8.16 -4.03
C VAL A 111 6.06 -9.54 -4.00
N LEU A 112 4.72 -9.62 -4.06
CA LEU A 112 3.97 -10.88 -4.08
C LEU A 112 4.34 -11.74 -5.30
N PHE A 113 4.50 -11.12 -6.48
CA PHE A 113 4.95 -11.83 -7.69
C PHE A 113 6.26 -12.59 -7.44
N PHE A 114 7.28 -11.92 -6.91
CA PHE A 114 8.56 -12.56 -6.64
C PHE A 114 8.50 -13.56 -5.49
N ALA A 115 7.72 -13.27 -4.44
CA ALA A 115 7.60 -14.15 -3.28
C ALA A 115 6.88 -15.47 -3.62
N HIS A 116 5.87 -15.46 -4.49
CA HIS A 116 5.23 -16.69 -4.97
C HIS A 116 6.10 -17.53 -5.90
N LYS A 117 7.01 -16.90 -6.63
CA LYS A 117 7.93 -17.62 -7.53
C LYS A 117 9.18 -18.16 -6.86
N ASN A 118 9.51 -17.72 -5.66
CA ASN A 118 10.72 -18.10 -4.96
C ASN A 118 10.41 -18.37 -3.48
N SER A 119 10.29 -19.64 -3.13
CA SER A 119 9.98 -20.08 -1.76
C SER A 119 11.06 -19.74 -0.72
N GLU A 120 12.28 -19.44 -1.15
CA GLU A 120 13.40 -19.05 -0.28
C GLU A 120 13.85 -17.60 -0.56
N LEU A 121 12.91 -16.72 -0.89
CA LEU A 121 13.22 -15.35 -1.26
C LEU A 121 13.75 -14.56 -0.08
N LEU A 122 15.02 -14.21 -0.11
CA LEU A 122 15.61 -13.33 0.89
C LEU A 122 15.34 -11.86 0.57
N LYS A 123 15.04 -11.07 1.61
CA LYS A 123 14.80 -9.61 1.54
C LYS A 123 15.87 -8.89 0.74
N THR A 124 17.16 -9.26 0.92
CA THR A 124 18.27 -8.67 0.17
C THR A 124 18.15 -8.91 -1.34
N LYS A 125 17.79 -10.14 -1.76
CA LYS A 125 17.57 -10.46 -3.18
C LYS A 125 16.35 -9.70 -3.71
N LEU A 126 15.24 -9.71 -2.98
CA LEU A 126 14.01 -9.03 -3.38
C LEU A 126 14.24 -7.54 -3.68
N MET A 127 14.99 -6.82 -2.83
CA MET A 127 15.29 -5.40 -3.07
C MET A 127 16.01 -5.14 -4.40
N LYS A 128 16.87 -6.07 -4.86
CA LYS A 128 17.53 -5.96 -6.17
C LYS A 128 16.58 -6.30 -7.31
N LEU A 129 15.72 -7.30 -7.12
CA LEU A 129 14.69 -7.65 -8.11
C LEU A 129 13.75 -6.46 -8.36
N LEU A 130 13.31 -5.76 -7.30
CA LEU A 130 12.52 -4.54 -7.40
C LEU A 130 13.25 -3.44 -8.17
N ASN A 131 14.52 -3.20 -7.83
CA ASN A 131 15.33 -2.20 -8.54
C ASN A 131 15.47 -2.50 -10.02
N TYR A 132 15.82 -3.74 -10.39
CA TYR A 132 15.91 -4.14 -11.80
C TYR A 132 14.57 -4.03 -12.52
N SER A 133 13.49 -4.40 -11.88
CA SER A 133 12.15 -4.32 -12.47
C SER A 133 11.76 -2.88 -12.82
N ASP A 134 11.91 -1.97 -11.86
CA ASP A 134 11.63 -0.57 -12.06
C ASP A 134 12.56 0.07 -13.12
N MET A 135 13.86 -0.21 -13.06
CA MET A 135 14.84 0.34 -14.00
C MET A 135 14.61 -0.17 -15.44
N ILE A 136 14.33 -1.47 -15.63
CA ILE A 136 14.09 -2.03 -16.96
C ILE A 136 12.75 -1.54 -17.50
N PHE A 137 11.70 -1.49 -16.69
CA PHE A 137 10.43 -0.94 -17.13
C PHE A 137 10.55 0.54 -17.52
N TYR A 138 11.27 1.32 -16.72
CA TYR A 138 11.58 2.72 -17.07
C TYR A 138 12.35 2.85 -18.39
N LYS A 139 13.37 2.01 -18.61
CA LYS A 139 14.14 1.99 -19.85
C LYS A 139 13.25 1.77 -21.08
N GLU A 140 12.22 0.95 -20.95
CA GLU A 140 11.35 0.55 -22.06
C GLU A 140 10.15 1.48 -22.24
N ASN A 141 9.64 2.08 -21.15
CA ASN A 141 8.38 2.82 -21.15
C ASN A 141 8.50 4.30 -20.75
N GLY A 142 9.69 4.75 -20.28
CA GLY A 142 9.91 6.13 -19.84
C GLY A 142 9.37 6.47 -18.44
N VAL A 143 8.73 5.52 -17.76
CA VAL A 143 8.22 5.64 -16.39
C VAL A 143 8.53 4.38 -15.59
N SER A 144 8.72 4.49 -14.26
CA SER A 144 8.90 3.32 -13.38
C SER A 144 7.57 2.60 -13.13
N MET A 145 7.61 1.36 -12.60
CA MET A 145 6.40 0.64 -12.18
C MET A 145 5.86 1.19 -10.86
N SER A 146 6.74 1.31 -9.85
CA SER A 146 6.36 1.57 -8.45
C SER A 146 6.46 3.04 -8.03
N GLY A 147 7.25 3.86 -8.73
CA GLY A 147 7.58 5.22 -8.30
C GLY A 147 8.57 5.29 -7.14
N LEU A 148 9.23 4.18 -6.81
CA LEU A 148 10.25 4.13 -5.76
C LEU A 148 11.53 4.84 -6.16
N ARG A 149 12.21 5.38 -5.14
CA ARG A 149 13.61 5.82 -5.24
C ARG A 149 14.50 4.72 -4.69
N TYR A 150 15.69 4.58 -5.26
CA TYR A 150 16.66 3.57 -4.84
C TYR A 150 17.91 4.21 -4.30
N THR A 151 18.35 3.79 -3.11
CA THR A 151 19.53 4.29 -2.42
C THR A 151 20.70 3.32 -2.59
N HIS A 152 21.89 3.85 -2.80
CA HIS A 152 23.14 3.10 -2.78
C HIS A 152 23.50 2.71 -1.35
N LEU A 153 23.37 1.43 -0.99
CA LEU A 153 23.83 0.86 0.28
C LEU A 153 24.92 -0.20 0.05
N PRO A 154 25.67 -0.62 1.09
CA PRO A 154 26.84 -1.52 0.93
C PRO A 154 26.56 -2.84 0.22
N TYR A 155 25.34 -3.35 0.30
CA TYR A 155 24.93 -4.60 -0.37
C TYR A 155 24.15 -4.35 -1.67
N GLY A 156 24.32 -3.20 -2.31
CA GLY A 156 23.72 -2.82 -3.57
C GLY A 156 22.49 -1.90 -3.41
N PRO A 157 21.81 -1.57 -4.52
CA PRO A 157 20.65 -0.69 -4.50
C PRO A 157 19.50 -1.28 -3.68
N VAL A 158 18.83 -0.42 -2.88
CA VAL A 158 17.65 -0.76 -2.10
C VAL A 158 16.60 0.33 -2.21
N PRO A 159 15.31 0.03 -2.10
CA PRO A 159 14.28 1.07 -2.00
C PRO A 159 14.57 2.03 -0.83
N GLU A 160 14.38 3.33 -1.04
CA GLU A 160 14.48 4.32 0.04
C GLU A 160 13.50 3.95 1.16
N ASN A 161 13.97 3.97 2.42
CA ASN A 161 13.17 3.59 3.59
C ASN A 161 12.53 2.17 3.52
N PHE A 162 13.26 1.23 2.95
CA PHE A 162 12.77 -0.15 2.73
C PHE A 162 12.23 -0.85 4.00
N ASP A 163 12.78 -0.56 5.18
CA ASP A 163 12.28 -1.16 6.43
C ASP A 163 10.86 -0.70 6.76
N MET A 164 10.54 0.56 6.47
CA MET A 164 9.19 1.10 6.63
C MET A 164 8.23 0.49 5.61
N LEU A 165 8.67 0.31 4.35
CA LEU A 165 7.87 -0.33 3.29
C LEU A 165 7.52 -1.79 3.65
N PHE A 166 8.51 -2.59 4.03
CA PHE A 166 8.29 -3.99 4.39
C PHE A 166 7.54 -4.13 5.72
N GLY A 167 7.75 -3.21 6.69
CA GLY A 167 7.00 -3.16 7.92
C GLY A 167 5.50 -2.91 7.71
N GLU A 168 5.16 -2.00 6.79
CA GLU A 168 3.75 -1.73 6.43
C GLU A 168 3.13 -2.93 5.69
N MET A 169 3.86 -3.57 4.76
CA MET A 169 3.38 -4.78 4.09
C MET A 169 3.12 -5.93 5.07
N ALA A 170 3.96 -6.08 6.09
CA ALA A 170 3.76 -7.10 7.13
C ALA A 170 2.55 -6.75 8.01
N ALA A 171 2.38 -5.47 8.39
CA ALA A 171 1.22 -5.01 9.15
C ALA A 171 -0.10 -5.18 8.39
N ASP A 172 -0.07 -5.09 7.07
CA ASP A 172 -1.22 -5.32 6.18
C ASP A 172 -1.45 -6.81 5.85
N HIS A 173 -0.68 -7.71 6.43
CA HIS A 173 -0.73 -9.15 6.13
C HIS A 173 -0.56 -9.46 4.64
N MET A 174 0.27 -8.71 3.95
CA MET A 174 0.65 -9.00 2.57
C MET A 174 1.79 -10.02 2.53
N ILE A 175 2.74 -9.87 3.44
CA ILE A 175 3.91 -10.74 3.59
C ILE A 175 4.19 -11.00 5.07
N HIS A 176 4.87 -12.11 5.34
CA HIS A 176 5.55 -12.37 6.60
C HIS A 176 7.07 -12.34 6.37
N ILE A 177 7.82 -11.76 7.32
CA ILE A 177 9.29 -11.78 7.28
C ILE A 177 9.77 -12.72 8.39
N GLU A 178 10.29 -13.87 7.99
CA GLU A 178 10.85 -14.85 8.90
C GLU A 178 12.37 -14.64 9.05
N VAL A 179 12.83 -14.65 10.31
CA VAL A 179 14.27 -14.60 10.60
C VAL A 179 14.81 -16.02 10.61
N VAL A 180 15.70 -16.33 9.67
CA VAL A 180 16.36 -17.62 9.57
C VAL A 180 17.87 -17.47 9.82
N TYR A 181 18.47 -18.43 10.49
CA TYR A 181 19.91 -18.44 10.77
C TYR A 181 20.59 -19.50 9.91
N GLU A 182 21.55 -19.07 9.11
CA GLU A 182 22.33 -19.97 8.28
C GLU A 182 23.82 -19.62 8.38
N ASN A 183 24.64 -20.61 8.70
CA ASN A 183 26.10 -20.46 8.88
C ASN A 183 26.50 -19.34 9.88
N GLY A 184 25.67 -19.10 10.91
CA GLY A 184 25.92 -18.07 11.93
C GLY A 184 25.48 -16.64 11.49
N TYR A 185 24.87 -16.48 10.31
CA TYR A 185 24.35 -15.21 9.83
C TYR A 185 22.83 -15.18 9.88
N GLU A 186 22.30 -14.04 10.31
CA GLU A 186 20.87 -13.74 10.27
C GLU A 186 20.44 -13.37 8.84
N LYS A 187 19.39 -14.02 8.36
CA LYS A 187 18.77 -13.77 7.06
C LYS A 187 17.28 -13.52 7.24
N HIS A 188 16.72 -12.64 6.43
CA HIS A 188 15.30 -12.31 6.44
C HIS A 188 14.65 -12.89 5.19
N GLN A 189 13.84 -13.93 5.38
CA GLN A 189 13.06 -14.55 4.30
C GLN A 189 11.71 -13.87 4.16
N VAL A 190 11.29 -13.61 2.94
CA VAL A 190 10.00 -12.98 2.63
C VAL A 190 9.02 -14.06 2.17
N ILE A 191 7.95 -14.24 2.93
CA ILE A 191 6.92 -15.25 2.70
C ILE A 191 5.62 -14.52 2.33
N PRO A 192 4.95 -14.85 1.20
CA PRO A 192 3.69 -14.23 0.85
C PRO A 192 2.56 -14.75 1.76
N GLU A 193 1.71 -13.84 2.25
CA GLU A 193 0.50 -14.16 3.03
C GLU A 193 -0.80 -13.96 2.22
N ARG A 194 -0.69 -13.39 1.02
CA ARG A 194 -1.83 -13.18 0.09
C ARG A 194 -1.45 -13.59 -1.32
N ASP A 195 -2.47 -13.90 -2.10
CA ASP A 195 -2.32 -14.11 -3.53
C ASP A 195 -2.00 -12.80 -4.27
N LEU A 196 -1.41 -12.94 -5.45
CA LEU A 196 -1.18 -11.80 -6.35
C LEU A 196 -2.53 -11.20 -6.79
N PRO A 197 -2.79 -9.92 -6.52
CA PRO A 197 -4.06 -9.31 -6.89
C PRO A 197 -4.22 -9.21 -8.41
N GLU A 198 -5.37 -9.63 -8.92
CA GLU A 198 -5.68 -9.56 -10.35
C GLU A 198 -5.83 -8.11 -10.81
N GLY A 199 -5.33 -7.82 -12.01
CA GLY A 199 -5.52 -6.53 -12.69
C GLY A 199 -4.67 -5.36 -12.16
N VAL A 200 -3.87 -5.55 -11.12
CA VAL A 200 -2.96 -4.51 -10.60
C VAL A 200 -1.75 -4.33 -11.50
N LEU A 201 -1.18 -5.42 -11.99
CA LEU A 201 -0.05 -5.41 -12.93
C LEU A 201 -0.56 -5.54 -14.38
N SER A 202 -0.08 -4.68 -15.26
CA SER A 202 -0.35 -4.79 -16.70
C SER A 202 0.42 -5.99 -17.32
N THR A 203 0.05 -6.35 -18.52
CA THR A 203 0.75 -7.41 -19.27
C THR A 203 2.22 -7.06 -19.50
N GLU A 204 2.51 -5.79 -19.79
CA GLU A 204 3.87 -5.29 -20.01
C GLU A 204 4.70 -5.34 -18.72
N GLU A 205 4.10 -4.98 -17.59
CA GLU A 205 4.74 -5.05 -16.27
C GLU A 205 5.02 -6.50 -15.89
N LEU A 206 4.06 -7.41 -16.06
CA LEU A 206 4.25 -8.84 -15.82
C LEU A 206 5.38 -9.41 -16.68
N ASN A 207 5.46 -9.03 -17.96
CA ASN A 207 6.53 -9.47 -18.86
C ASN A 207 7.92 -9.02 -18.38
N VAL A 208 8.02 -7.80 -17.83
CA VAL A 208 9.30 -7.32 -17.25
C VAL A 208 9.63 -8.11 -15.98
N LEU A 209 8.68 -8.29 -15.06
CA LEU A 209 8.90 -9.06 -13.83
C LEU A 209 9.34 -10.50 -14.13
N GLU A 210 8.73 -11.12 -15.14
CA GLU A 210 9.07 -12.48 -15.58
C GLU A 210 10.51 -12.56 -16.12
N ARG A 211 10.92 -11.62 -16.96
CA ARG A 211 12.30 -11.56 -17.49
C ARG A 211 13.32 -11.32 -16.36
N ILE A 212 12.99 -10.48 -15.39
CA ILE A 212 13.84 -10.25 -14.23
C ILE A 212 13.93 -11.51 -13.37
N PHE A 213 12.81 -12.18 -13.12
CA PHE A 213 12.80 -13.46 -12.40
C PHE A 213 13.66 -14.51 -13.10
N GLU A 214 13.45 -14.75 -14.38
CA GLU A 214 14.20 -15.74 -15.18
C GLU A 214 15.71 -15.45 -15.18
N LYS A 215 16.10 -14.17 -15.29
CA LYS A 215 17.50 -13.76 -15.24
C LYS A 215 18.17 -14.08 -13.91
N PHE A 216 17.47 -13.88 -12.79
CA PHE A 216 18.06 -13.95 -11.45
C PHE A 216 17.56 -15.14 -10.61
N LYS A 217 16.74 -16.05 -11.14
CA LYS A 217 16.17 -17.17 -10.36
C LYS A 217 17.25 -17.99 -9.63
N ASP A 218 18.35 -18.28 -10.32
CA ASP A 218 19.44 -19.11 -9.80
C ASP A 218 20.50 -18.31 -8.99
N PHE A 219 20.35 -16.97 -8.89
CA PHE A 219 21.29 -16.15 -8.12
C PHE A 219 20.92 -16.16 -6.64
N GLY A 220 21.90 -16.39 -5.78
CA GLY A 220 21.79 -16.10 -4.35
C GLY A 220 21.87 -14.60 -4.06
N SER A 221 21.63 -14.20 -2.80
CA SER A 221 21.68 -12.80 -2.37
C SER A 221 23.05 -12.15 -2.56
N VAL A 222 24.14 -12.91 -2.38
CA VAL A 222 25.51 -12.41 -2.59
C VAL A 222 25.78 -12.20 -4.08
N GLU A 223 25.35 -13.14 -4.91
CA GLU A 223 25.59 -13.09 -6.35
C GLU A 223 24.87 -11.92 -7.01
N ILE A 224 23.57 -11.71 -6.68
CA ILE A 224 22.82 -10.58 -7.23
C ILE A 224 23.32 -9.23 -6.69
N SER A 225 23.81 -9.18 -5.43
CA SER A 225 24.48 -7.99 -4.89
C SER A 225 25.74 -7.67 -5.68
N ASN A 226 26.62 -8.66 -5.87
CA ASN A 226 27.87 -8.49 -6.65
C ASN A 226 27.57 -8.12 -8.12
N TYR A 227 26.49 -8.64 -8.69
CA TYR A 227 26.04 -8.27 -10.02
C TYR A 227 25.61 -6.80 -10.06
N SER A 228 24.79 -6.36 -9.10
CA SER A 228 24.32 -4.98 -9.02
C SER A 228 25.43 -3.95 -8.78
N HIS A 229 26.52 -4.34 -8.11
CA HIS A 229 27.69 -3.45 -7.89
C HIS A 229 28.42 -3.09 -9.20
N LYS A 230 28.29 -3.89 -10.24
CA LYS A 230 28.90 -3.63 -11.56
C LYS A 230 28.08 -2.65 -12.41
N GLU A 231 26.83 -2.41 -12.04
CA GLU A 231 25.96 -1.50 -12.76
C GLU A 231 26.46 -0.05 -12.67
N LYS A 232 26.32 0.69 -13.77
CA LYS A 232 26.79 2.07 -13.87
C LYS A 232 26.17 2.97 -12.81
N GLY A 233 24.87 2.80 -12.51
CA GLY A 233 24.17 3.56 -11.50
C GLY A 233 24.80 3.39 -10.11
N TYR A 234 25.14 2.15 -9.74
CA TYR A 234 25.80 1.88 -8.46
C TYR A 234 27.25 2.38 -8.46
N SER A 235 28.06 2.04 -9.46
CA SER A 235 29.48 2.41 -9.53
C SER A 235 29.74 3.92 -9.66
N SER A 236 28.75 4.71 -10.06
CA SER A 236 28.84 6.18 -10.22
C SER A 236 28.27 6.97 -9.05
N THR A 237 27.68 6.31 -8.06
CA THR A 237 27.12 6.95 -6.86
C THR A 237 27.89 6.55 -5.61
N LYS A 238 27.73 7.31 -4.53
CA LYS A 238 28.33 7.03 -3.22
C LYS A 238 27.26 6.46 -2.27
N GLN A 239 27.72 5.82 -1.20
CA GLN A 239 26.84 5.32 -0.15
C GLN A 239 25.92 6.42 0.38
N GLY A 240 24.63 6.13 0.44
CA GLY A 240 23.56 7.05 0.87
C GLY A 240 22.98 7.91 -0.25
N GLU A 241 23.60 7.96 -1.43
CA GLU A 241 23.05 8.73 -2.57
C GLU A 241 21.93 7.97 -3.27
N ILE A 242 21.03 8.72 -3.89
CA ILE A 242 19.96 8.17 -4.73
C ILE A 242 20.54 7.81 -6.10
N ILE A 243 20.17 6.62 -6.57
CA ILE A 243 20.55 6.15 -7.90
C ILE A 243 19.49 6.60 -8.90
N SER A 244 19.86 7.51 -9.81
CA SER A 244 18.97 8.04 -10.84
C SER A 244 18.53 6.95 -11.84
N TYR A 245 17.28 7.00 -12.26
CA TYR A 245 16.76 6.18 -13.37
C TYR A 245 17.41 6.50 -14.72
N GLY A 246 18.08 7.64 -14.86
CA GLY A 246 18.89 7.96 -16.04
C GLY A 246 19.97 6.92 -16.35
N PHE A 247 20.41 6.13 -15.36
CA PHE A 247 21.33 5.00 -15.55
C PHE A 247 20.66 3.73 -16.13
N ALA A 248 19.34 3.66 -16.19
CA ALA A 248 18.63 2.48 -16.69
C ALA A 248 19.02 2.09 -18.12
N LYS A 249 19.38 3.08 -18.94
CA LYS A 249 19.87 2.87 -20.33
C LYS A 249 21.12 1.99 -20.41
N GLU A 250 21.95 2.00 -19.36
CA GLU A 250 23.19 1.23 -19.27
C GLU A 250 22.98 -0.20 -18.78
N ILE A 251 21.78 -0.52 -18.24
CA ILE A 251 21.48 -1.86 -17.73
C ILE A 251 21.20 -2.80 -18.92
N HIS A 252 21.91 -3.91 -18.95
CA HIS A 252 21.73 -4.98 -19.94
C HIS A 252 21.50 -6.31 -19.23
N LEU A 253 20.34 -6.95 -19.46
CA LEU A 253 19.99 -8.28 -18.94
C LEU A 253 20.53 -9.38 -19.89
N ASN A 254 21.84 -9.43 -20.06
CA ASN A 254 22.48 -10.44 -20.92
C ASN A 254 22.55 -11.80 -20.24
#